data_8fff6cc0937827e84d89555d4064c37c
#
_entry.id   8fff6cc0937827e84d89555d4064c37c
#
_cell.length_a   1.000
_cell.length_b   1.000
_cell.length_c   1.000
_cell.angle_alpha   90.00
_cell.angle_beta   90.00
_cell.angle_gamma   90.00
#
_symmetry.space_group_name_H-M   'P 1'
#
loop_
_entity.id
_entity.type
_entity.pdbx_description
1 polymer ?
#
loop_
_entity_poly.entity_id
_entity_poly.type
_entity_poly.pdbx_seq_one_letter_code
_entity_poly.pdbx_strand_id
1 'polypeptide(L)'
;MSIAEAQGALKEKLEQADLRERKYSGDPEQMPNEEREEQQKLLNDIAGLETTLNTLEDAEQRKQRLADLWERTKRPANGARPTYAGDEMLEGKRFSPGRQFLESLDYRSAKQRNLFDSNLSRVELNATMSEGTSMLEWAQSKALLRGGSTTSGGAFVLEDHQPGFLDILQAPLNVIDIIQRSQTSSDTIEYVREDTFTNSAAFVAEATGYTASTLGGTGLKPESALAYSTQTATVRTMAHWIPVTNRMLQDAPAIRGVIDGRLLFGLQQKLQSQIVSGDGTGENLTGILNSGIGVVSKGSDSVIDALYKGRTMVTWTGFGRATAFILNPTDWQTIRLARETAITGVNPGGYLFGPPSGVGAPTLWGIPVVEDPNMTQGTGLVGDFQQGATLYDREQGAVRVGTVNDQFIRNIQTILAELRVAFVVWRPAVFARVTGL
;
A
#
# COMPACT_ATOMS: atom_id res chain seq x y z
N MET A 1 35.01 17.53 20.84
CA MET A 1 35.74 18.21 19.77
C MET A 1 35.07 19.54 19.54
N SER A 2 35.79 20.66 19.63
CA SER A 2 35.22 21.98 19.30
C SER A 2 35.24 22.21 17.78
N ILE A 3 34.44 23.16 17.31
CA ILE A 3 34.41 23.49 15.86
C ILE A 3 35.80 23.88 15.37
N ALA A 4 36.53 24.69 16.15
CA ALA A 4 37.88 25.08 15.81
C ALA A 4 38.87 23.91 15.73
N GLU A 5 38.76 22.94 16.60
CA GLU A 5 39.56 21.70 16.58
C GLU A 5 39.21 20.84 15.35
N ALA A 6 37.92 20.72 15.02
CA ALA A 6 37.47 19.96 13.86
C ALA A 6 37.94 20.61 12.55
N GLN A 7 37.86 21.94 12.43
CA GLN A 7 38.37 22.69 11.28
C GLN A 7 39.90 22.59 11.14
N GLY A 8 40.62 22.63 12.26
CA GLY A 8 42.10 22.45 12.27
C GLY A 8 42.49 21.06 11.79
N ALA A 9 41.83 20.00 12.31
CA ALA A 9 42.11 18.64 11.91
C ALA A 9 41.74 18.36 10.44
N LEU A 10 40.62 18.95 9.97
CA LEU A 10 40.21 18.83 8.58
C LEU A 10 41.22 19.46 7.64
N LYS A 11 41.69 20.67 7.97
CA LYS A 11 42.71 21.40 7.18
C LYS A 11 44.01 20.61 7.08
N GLU A 12 44.49 20.08 8.20
CA GLU A 12 45.74 19.27 8.23
C GLU A 12 45.64 18.05 7.35
N LYS A 13 44.48 17.32 7.40
CA LYS A 13 44.28 16.11 6.55
C LYS A 13 44.09 16.44 5.08
N LEU A 14 43.47 17.56 4.75
CA LEU A 14 43.37 18.06 3.37
C LEU A 14 44.75 18.42 2.80
N GLU A 15 45.60 19.08 3.58
CA GLU A 15 46.99 19.41 3.16
C GLU A 15 47.81 18.11 2.93
N GLN A 16 47.63 17.10 3.79
CA GLN A 16 48.29 15.79 3.60
C GLN A 16 47.81 15.06 2.35
N ALA A 17 46.50 15.11 2.05
CA ALA A 17 45.94 14.52 0.84
C ALA A 17 46.43 15.22 -0.42
N ASP A 18 46.45 16.57 -0.43
CA ASP A 18 46.94 17.39 -1.55
C ASP A 18 48.45 17.19 -1.83
N LEU A 19 49.28 17.08 -0.79
CA LEU A 19 50.71 16.78 -0.93
C LEU A 19 50.97 15.41 -1.59
N ARG A 20 50.15 14.41 -1.25
CA ARG A 20 50.26 13.07 -1.86
C ARG A 20 49.79 13.09 -3.32
N GLU A 21 48.68 13.77 -3.60
CA GLU A 21 48.16 13.92 -4.97
C GLU A 21 49.18 14.63 -5.89
N ARG A 22 49.81 15.68 -5.41
CA ARG A 22 50.89 16.39 -6.15
C ARG A 22 52.11 15.53 -6.37
N LYS A 23 52.47 14.63 -5.43
CA LYS A 23 53.61 13.72 -5.57
C LYS A 23 53.49 12.80 -6.78
N TYR A 24 52.27 12.46 -7.18
CA TYR A 24 51.99 11.54 -8.29
C TYR A 24 51.29 12.20 -9.48
N SER A 25 51.41 13.54 -9.60
CA SER A 25 50.89 14.33 -10.72
C SER A 25 49.38 14.18 -10.96
N GLY A 26 48.64 13.84 -9.91
CA GLY A 26 47.16 13.66 -9.97
C GLY A 26 46.67 12.39 -10.63
N ASP A 27 47.60 11.41 -10.96
CA ASP A 27 47.21 10.14 -11.56
C ASP A 27 47.22 9.00 -10.50
N PRO A 28 46.04 8.52 -10.07
CA PRO A 28 45.93 7.49 -9.05
C PRO A 28 46.53 6.12 -9.46
N GLU A 29 46.70 5.87 -10.75
CA GLU A 29 47.23 4.60 -11.23
C GLU A 29 48.75 4.47 -11.03
N GLN A 30 49.45 5.59 -10.85
CA GLN A 30 50.89 5.63 -10.60
C GLN A 30 51.25 5.43 -9.12
N MET A 31 50.31 5.39 -8.21
CA MET A 31 50.55 5.14 -6.79
C MET A 31 50.76 3.65 -6.50
N PRO A 32 51.71 3.29 -5.64
CA PRO A 32 51.82 1.93 -5.08
C PRO A 32 50.54 1.56 -4.30
N ASN A 33 50.22 0.26 -4.26
CA ASN A 33 48.97 -0.20 -3.62
C ASN A 33 48.87 0.18 -2.14
N GLU A 34 49.97 0.17 -1.41
CA GLU A 34 49.98 0.59 0.01
C GLU A 34 49.68 2.07 0.18
N GLU A 35 50.26 2.95 -0.65
CA GLU A 35 49.98 4.39 -0.59
C GLU A 35 48.55 4.73 -1.07
N ARG A 36 47.95 3.91 -1.95
CA ARG A 36 46.55 4.03 -2.36
C ARG A 36 45.59 3.72 -1.22
N GLU A 37 45.86 2.65 -0.47
CA GLU A 37 45.03 2.30 0.70
C GLU A 37 45.09 3.41 1.78
N GLU A 38 46.27 3.97 2.00
CA GLU A 38 46.43 5.10 2.92
C GLU A 38 45.73 6.37 2.43
N GLN A 39 45.78 6.65 1.13
CA GLN A 39 45.01 7.76 0.54
C GLN A 39 43.50 7.58 0.71
N GLN A 40 43.00 6.36 0.51
CA GLN A 40 41.59 6.04 0.71
C GLN A 40 41.18 6.20 2.17
N LYS A 41 42.03 5.81 3.12
CA LYS A 41 41.80 6.05 4.55
C LYS A 41 41.73 7.53 4.88
N LEU A 42 42.66 8.34 4.33
CA LEU A 42 42.64 9.79 4.52
C LEU A 42 41.37 10.43 3.97
N LEU A 43 40.90 10.02 2.80
CA LEU A 43 39.66 10.52 2.21
C LEU A 43 38.43 10.15 3.06
N ASN A 44 38.39 8.94 3.58
CA ASN A 44 37.32 8.52 4.49
C ASN A 44 37.33 9.30 5.81
N ASP A 45 38.52 9.58 6.34
CA ASP A 45 38.68 10.40 7.56
C ASP A 45 38.24 11.84 7.32
N ILE A 46 38.55 12.42 6.15
CA ILE A 46 38.13 13.77 5.73
C ILE A 46 36.59 13.83 5.68
N ALA A 47 35.94 12.86 5.01
CA ALA A 47 34.49 12.78 4.95
C ALA A 47 33.83 12.64 6.34
N GLY A 48 34.46 11.89 7.24
CA GLY A 48 34.05 11.76 8.64
C GLY A 48 34.13 13.08 9.40
N LEU A 49 35.22 13.84 9.21
CA LEU A 49 35.40 15.15 9.85
C LEU A 49 34.46 16.22 9.29
N GLU A 50 34.17 16.20 7.99
CA GLU A 50 33.18 17.11 7.37
C GLU A 50 31.78 16.87 7.94
N THR A 51 31.36 15.60 8.09
CA THR A 51 30.05 15.30 8.69
C THR A 51 29.97 15.75 10.15
N THR A 52 31.04 15.56 10.94
CA THR A 52 31.08 16.02 12.34
C THR A 52 31.08 17.56 12.43
N LEU A 53 31.76 18.26 11.54
CA LEU A 53 31.79 19.71 11.47
C LEU A 53 30.42 20.29 11.16
N ASN A 54 29.74 19.75 10.15
CA ASN A 54 28.36 20.15 9.79
C ASN A 54 27.40 19.93 10.99
N THR A 55 27.51 18.83 11.71
CA THR A 55 26.63 18.58 12.87
C THR A 55 26.89 19.53 14.03
N LEU A 56 28.15 19.95 14.24
CA LEU A 56 28.52 20.92 15.27
C LEU A 56 28.08 22.34 14.91
N GLU A 57 28.22 22.75 13.64
CA GLU A 57 27.75 24.04 13.16
C GLU A 57 26.21 24.16 13.23
N ASP A 58 25.49 23.10 12.86
CA ASP A 58 24.04 23.05 13.03
C ASP A 58 23.61 23.14 14.50
N ALA A 59 24.37 22.52 15.39
CA ALA A 59 24.11 22.59 16.85
C ALA A 59 24.34 24.00 17.41
N GLU A 60 25.39 24.70 16.96
CA GLU A 60 25.64 26.09 17.36
C GLU A 60 24.58 27.05 16.79
N GLN A 61 24.19 26.91 15.55
CA GLN A 61 23.12 27.70 14.97
C GLN A 61 21.79 27.50 15.72
N ARG A 62 21.49 26.27 16.15
CA ARG A 62 20.30 26.01 17.00
C ARG A 62 20.41 26.67 18.36
N LYS A 63 21.58 26.65 19.00
CA LYS A 63 21.82 27.36 20.27
C LYS A 63 21.65 28.86 20.11
N GLN A 64 22.19 29.45 19.05
CA GLN A 64 22.04 30.89 18.77
C GLN A 64 20.59 31.28 18.53
N ARG A 65 19.84 30.48 17.74
CA ARG A 65 18.40 30.69 17.54
C ARG A 65 17.61 30.59 18.84
N LEU A 66 17.94 29.61 19.70
CA LEU A 66 17.32 29.49 21.00
C LEU A 66 17.65 30.64 21.95
N ALA A 67 18.91 31.13 21.94
CA ALA A 67 19.31 32.31 22.70
C ALA A 67 18.58 33.57 22.23
N ASP A 68 18.46 33.78 20.91
CA ASP A 68 17.71 34.91 20.35
C ASP A 68 16.21 34.82 20.68
N LEU A 69 15.62 33.62 20.64
CA LEU A 69 14.25 33.38 21.09
C LEU A 69 14.10 33.66 22.60
N TRP A 70 15.06 33.24 23.41
CA TRP A 70 15.07 33.52 24.87
C TRP A 70 15.17 35.01 25.16
N GLU A 71 16.02 35.74 24.46
CA GLU A 71 16.12 37.19 24.57
C GLU A 71 14.81 37.89 24.18
N ARG A 72 14.18 37.43 23.10
CA ARG A 72 12.87 37.92 22.64
C ARG A 72 11.72 37.55 23.59
N THR A 73 11.85 36.49 24.37
CA THR A 73 10.83 36.06 25.35
C THR A 73 11.08 36.55 26.78
N LYS A 74 12.21 37.19 27.08
CA LYS A 74 12.44 37.87 28.35
C LYS A 74 11.40 38.97 28.54
N ARG A 75 10.34 38.65 29.26
CA ARG A 75 9.42 39.68 29.76
C ARG A 75 10.18 40.51 30.81
N PRO A 76 10.11 41.84 30.77
CA PRO A 76 10.64 42.68 31.84
C PRO A 76 9.95 42.28 33.14
N ALA A 77 10.74 42.10 34.21
CA ALA A 77 10.32 41.62 35.52
C ALA A 77 9.37 42.56 36.30
N ASN A 78 8.98 43.68 35.75
CA ASN A 78 8.02 44.59 36.36
C ASN A 78 6.90 44.87 35.34
N GLY A 79 5.69 44.54 35.65
CA GLY A 79 4.39 44.75 35.06
C GLY A 79 4.17 45.92 34.10
N ALA A 80 5.18 46.43 33.42
CA ALA A 80 5.10 47.36 32.35
C ALA A 80 4.55 46.63 31.09
N ARG A 81 3.35 46.96 30.69
CA ARG A 81 2.79 46.60 29.39
C ARG A 81 3.81 47.02 28.30
N PRO A 82 4.02 46.20 27.27
CA PRO A 82 4.80 46.63 26.11
C PRO A 82 4.18 47.92 25.56
N THR A 83 4.90 49.03 25.64
CA THR A 83 4.57 50.27 24.96
C THR A 83 4.80 50.00 23.47
N TYR A 84 3.71 49.93 22.72
CA TYR A 84 3.82 49.96 21.27
C TYR A 84 4.24 51.38 20.86
N ALA A 85 5.08 51.51 19.84
CA ALA A 85 5.63 52.76 19.32
C ALA A 85 4.59 53.84 18.92
N GLY A 86 3.32 53.59 19.15
CA GLY A 86 2.21 54.53 19.00
C GLY A 86 1.70 55.16 20.31
N ASP A 87 2.20 54.71 21.48
CA ASP A 87 1.74 55.22 22.78
C ASP A 87 2.46 56.49 23.24
N GLU A 88 3.58 56.85 22.63
CA GLU A 88 4.35 58.04 23.02
C GLU A 88 3.83 59.37 22.43
N MET A 89 2.83 59.37 21.53
CA MET A 89 2.31 60.63 20.94
C MET A 89 1.02 61.17 21.51
N LEU A 90 0.42 60.55 22.55
CA LEU A 90 -0.85 61.02 23.08
C LEU A 90 -0.91 60.99 24.61
N GLU A 91 -0.16 61.89 25.26
CA GLU A 91 -0.52 62.35 26.63
C GLU A 91 -1.90 63.04 26.57
N GLY A 92 -2.94 62.30 26.95
CA GLY A 92 -4.22 62.92 27.27
C GLY A 92 -5.51 62.26 26.82
N LYS A 93 -5.58 61.62 25.67
CA LYS A 93 -6.84 60.95 25.24
C LYS A 93 -6.56 59.68 24.42
N ARG A 94 -6.87 58.54 25.04
CA ARG A 94 -6.85 57.27 24.29
C ARG A 94 -7.80 57.31 23.10
N PHE A 95 -7.25 57.30 21.90
CA PHE A 95 -8.02 57.23 20.66
C PHE A 95 -8.81 55.91 20.61
N SER A 96 -10.10 56.03 20.51
CA SER A 96 -11.02 54.89 20.31
C SER A 96 -12.09 55.32 19.28
N PRO A 97 -12.15 54.64 18.12
CA PRO A 97 -13.17 54.98 17.11
C PRO A 97 -14.59 54.88 17.65
N GLY A 98 -14.84 53.91 18.51
CA GLY A 98 -16.16 53.76 19.17
C GLY A 98 -16.50 54.94 20.07
N ARG A 99 -15.52 55.54 20.78
CA ARG A 99 -15.75 56.68 21.64
C ARG A 99 -15.97 57.93 20.80
N GLN A 100 -15.21 58.12 19.72
CA GLN A 100 -15.44 59.25 18.78
C GLN A 100 -16.79 59.14 18.09
N PHE A 101 -17.23 57.91 17.74
CA PHE A 101 -18.58 57.68 17.21
C PHE A 101 -19.65 58.09 18.21
N LEU A 102 -19.52 57.69 19.47
CA LEU A 102 -20.47 58.04 20.53
C LEU A 102 -20.48 59.53 20.88
N GLU A 103 -19.37 60.21 20.66
CA GLU A 103 -19.22 61.68 20.87
C GLU A 103 -19.57 62.50 19.62
N SER A 104 -19.77 61.85 18.47
CA SER A 104 -20.13 62.53 17.22
C SER A 104 -21.49 63.27 17.34
N LEU A 105 -21.59 64.41 16.66
CA LEU A 105 -22.81 65.21 16.63
C LEU A 105 -24.00 64.40 16.09
N ASP A 106 -23.76 63.58 15.08
CA ASP A 106 -24.82 62.75 14.47
C ASP A 106 -25.37 61.70 15.41
N TYR A 107 -24.51 61.00 16.17
CA TYR A 107 -24.93 60.04 17.16
C TYR A 107 -25.69 60.71 18.33
N ARG A 108 -25.18 61.83 18.86
CA ARG A 108 -25.82 62.61 19.92
C ARG A 108 -27.19 63.13 19.48
N SER A 109 -27.29 63.67 18.26
CA SER A 109 -28.57 64.16 17.72
C SER A 109 -29.56 63.01 17.48
N ALA A 110 -29.11 61.87 17.00
CA ALA A 110 -29.96 60.68 16.84
C ALA A 110 -30.46 60.15 18.19
N LYS A 111 -29.60 60.15 19.22
CA LYS A 111 -30.00 59.79 20.58
C LYS A 111 -30.97 60.78 21.20
N GLN A 112 -30.77 62.07 21.03
CA GLN A 112 -31.69 63.10 21.51
C GLN A 112 -33.04 63.00 20.82
N ARG A 113 -33.15 62.57 19.60
CA ARG A 113 -34.42 62.39 18.84
C ARG A 113 -35.00 61.01 19.07
N ASN A 114 -34.54 60.22 20.01
CA ASN A 114 -34.97 58.81 20.30
C ASN A 114 -35.11 57.94 19.06
N LEU A 115 -34.26 58.13 18.04
CA LEU A 115 -34.32 57.37 16.81
C LEU A 115 -33.96 55.87 17.00
N PHE A 116 -33.30 55.54 18.10
CA PHE A 116 -32.95 54.15 18.43
C PHE A 116 -34.10 53.39 19.12
N ASP A 117 -35.08 54.11 19.69
CA ASP A 117 -36.26 53.53 20.31
C ASP A 117 -37.46 53.43 19.36
N SER A 118 -37.35 53.99 18.14
CA SER A 118 -38.35 53.87 17.11
C SER A 118 -38.20 52.58 16.32
N ASN A 119 -39.31 51.96 15.89
CA ASN A 119 -39.35 50.75 15.06
C ASN A 119 -38.77 50.95 13.63
N LEU A 120 -37.80 51.83 13.46
CA LEU A 120 -37.07 52.06 12.20
C LEU A 120 -36.04 50.96 11.98
N SER A 121 -36.19 50.23 10.90
CA SER A 121 -35.35 49.08 10.55
C SER A 121 -33.88 49.43 10.21
N ARG A 122 -33.58 50.72 10.03
CA ARG A 122 -32.20 51.17 9.68
C ARG A 122 -32.02 52.66 10.00
N VAL A 123 -31.00 52.99 10.76
CA VAL A 123 -30.55 54.37 11.01
C VAL A 123 -29.16 54.53 10.44
N GLU A 124 -28.99 55.38 9.44
CA GLU A 124 -27.66 55.69 8.87
C GLU A 124 -27.08 56.93 9.54
N LEU A 125 -25.94 56.79 10.18
CA LEU A 125 -25.22 57.89 10.85
C LEU A 125 -23.88 58.10 10.16
N ASN A 126 -23.62 59.31 9.68
CA ASN A 126 -22.34 59.73 9.10
C ASN A 126 -21.48 60.38 10.19
N ALA A 127 -20.71 59.59 10.89
CA ALA A 127 -19.74 60.08 11.85
C ALA A 127 -18.40 60.36 11.15
N THR A 128 -18.01 61.66 11.07
CA THR A 128 -16.71 62.05 10.59
C THR A 128 -15.66 61.90 11.70
N MET A 129 -14.54 61.30 11.39
CA MET A 129 -13.39 61.19 12.32
C MET A 129 -12.67 62.53 12.39
N SER A 130 -12.25 62.98 13.58
CA SER A 130 -11.51 64.21 13.76
C SER A 130 -10.16 64.20 13.07
N GLU A 131 -9.73 65.38 12.61
CA GLU A 131 -8.43 65.56 11.97
C GLU A 131 -7.29 64.97 12.80
N GLY A 132 -6.53 64.05 12.22
CA GLY A 132 -5.32 63.50 12.82
C GLY A 132 -5.05 62.00 12.68
N THR A 133 -6.12 61.18 12.57
CA THR A 133 -5.94 59.75 12.37
C THR A 133 -7.02 59.17 11.48
N SER A 134 -6.60 58.61 10.35
CA SER A 134 -7.53 57.91 9.46
C SER A 134 -7.91 56.57 10.04
N MET A 135 -9.12 56.08 9.71
CA MET A 135 -9.58 54.73 10.04
C MET A 135 -8.55 53.70 9.55
N LEU A 136 -7.85 54.00 8.47
CA LEU A 136 -6.81 53.15 7.90
C LEU A 136 -5.58 53.07 8.79
N GLU A 137 -5.12 54.19 9.35
CA GLU A 137 -3.95 54.23 10.29
C GLU A 137 -4.28 53.52 11.60
N TRP A 138 -5.52 53.68 12.11
CA TRP A 138 -5.96 52.97 13.28
C TRP A 138 -6.03 51.44 13.02
N ALA A 139 -6.53 51.03 11.85
CA ALA A 139 -6.59 49.62 11.48
C ALA A 139 -5.19 49.03 11.27
N GLN A 140 -4.23 49.80 10.75
CA GLN A 140 -2.84 49.40 10.58
C GLN A 140 -2.09 49.29 11.92
N SER A 141 -2.49 50.06 12.94
CA SER A 141 -1.89 50.03 14.28
C SER A 141 -2.36 48.84 15.11
N LYS A 142 -3.37 48.11 14.69
CA LYS A 142 -3.89 46.93 15.39
C LYS A 142 -3.42 45.65 14.70
N ALA A 143 -2.91 44.73 15.51
CA ALA A 143 -2.57 43.41 15.01
C ALA A 143 -3.82 42.72 14.43
N LEU A 144 -3.74 42.34 13.16
CA LEU A 144 -4.82 41.60 12.50
C LEU A 144 -5.02 40.26 13.23
N LEU A 145 -6.23 40.02 13.74
CA LEU A 145 -6.60 38.72 14.30
C LEU A 145 -6.73 37.73 13.16
N ARG A 146 -5.86 36.71 13.14
CA ARG A 146 -5.87 35.65 12.11
C ARG A 146 -6.22 34.32 12.72
N GLY A 147 -7.20 33.63 12.12
CA GLY A 147 -7.60 32.29 12.54
C GLY A 147 -6.52 31.20 12.32
N GLY A 148 -5.55 31.42 11.45
CA GLY A 148 -4.45 30.48 11.20
C GLY A 148 -3.23 30.62 12.13
N SER A 149 -3.29 31.46 13.16
CA SER A 149 -2.17 31.66 14.11
C SER A 149 -2.61 31.34 15.53
N THR A 150 -1.93 30.40 16.19
CA THR A 150 -2.20 30.01 17.60
C THR A 150 -1.98 31.13 18.60
N THR A 151 -1.19 32.14 18.25
CA THR A 151 -0.92 33.34 19.05
C THR A 151 -1.86 34.51 18.78
N SER A 152 -2.76 34.40 17.83
CA SER A 152 -3.77 35.40 17.46
C SER A 152 -5.16 34.84 17.68
N GLY A 153 -6.00 34.78 16.63
CA GLY A 153 -7.38 34.29 16.73
C GLY A 153 -7.56 32.79 16.59
N GLY A 154 -6.50 32.05 16.26
CA GLY A 154 -6.60 30.61 15.96
C GLY A 154 -7.02 29.75 17.16
N ALA A 155 -6.81 30.22 18.41
CA ALA A 155 -7.30 29.52 19.60
C ALA A 155 -8.83 29.52 19.74
N PHE A 156 -9.55 30.39 19.01
CA PHE A 156 -11.01 30.43 18.96
C PHE A 156 -11.60 29.66 17.78
N VAL A 157 -10.75 29.21 16.84
CA VAL A 157 -11.18 28.38 15.72
C VAL A 157 -11.22 26.94 16.21
N LEU A 158 -12.41 26.43 16.45
CA LEU A 158 -12.62 25.01 16.75
C LEU A 158 -12.49 24.24 15.45
N GLU A 159 -11.54 23.28 15.43
CA GLU A 159 -11.44 22.33 14.33
C GLU A 159 -12.64 21.37 14.39
N ASP A 160 -13.34 21.22 13.28
CA ASP A 160 -14.42 20.24 13.14
C ASP A 160 -13.79 18.87 12.88
N HIS A 161 -13.58 18.11 13.96
CA HIS A 161 -13.11 16.73 13.86
C HIS A 161 -14.30 15.85 13.45
N GLN A 162 -14.29 15.41 12.19
CA GLN A 162 -15.25 14.40 11.73
C GLN A 162 -15.01 13.10 12.50
N PRO A 163 -16.03 12.55 13.18
CA PRO A 163 -15.90 11.29 13.90
C PRO A 163 -15.72 10.15 12.90
N GLY A 164 -14.56 9.52 12.95
CA GLY A 164 -14.23 8.39 12.08
C GLY A 164 -12.87 8.55 11.42
N PHE A 165 -12.43 7.50 10.81
CA PHE A 165 -11.22 7.50 9.99
C PHE A 165 -11.58 6.95 8.62
N LEU A 166 -10.92 7.46 7.58
CA LEU A 166 -11.07 6.97 6.22
C LEU A 166 -10.17 5.77 6.02
N ASP A 167 -10.78 4.62 5.80
CA ASP A 167 -10.10 3.39 5.47
C ASP A 167 -9.52 3.43 4.05
N ILE A 168 -8.34 2.85 3.90
CA ILE A 168 -7.80 2.56 2.57
C ILE A 168 -8.64 1.43 1.95
N LEU A 169 -9.12 1.64 0.73
CA LEU A 169 -9.85 0.63 -0.02
C LEU A 169 -8.99 -0.63 -0.19
N GLN A 170 -9.61 -1.78 -0.02
CA GLN A 170 -8.95 -3.07 -0.07
C GLN A 170 -9.26 -3.80 -1.36
N ALA A 171 -8.28 -4.59 -1.84
CA ALA A 171 -8.49 -5.43 -3.01
C ALA A 171 -9.56 -6.52 -2.70
N PRO A 172 -10.47 -6.82 -3.63
CA PRO A 172 -11.46 -7.87 -3.42
C PRO A 172 -10.80 -9.26 -3.30
N LEU A 173 -11.31 -10.10 -2.41
CA LEU A 173 -10.83 -11.46 -2.17
C LEU A 173 -11.70 -12.49 -2.91
N ASN A 174 -11.80 -12.36 -4.21
CA ASN A 174 -12.77 -13.13 -5.02
C ASN A 174 -12.32 -14.58 -5.33
N VAL A 175 -11.00 -14.86 -5.28
CA VAL A 175 -10.49 -16.18 -5.67
C VAL A 175 -10.75 -17.23 -4.60
N ILE A 176 -10.71 -16.85 -3.33
CA ILE A 176 -10.97 -17.78 -2.22
C ILE A 176 -12.41 -18.30 -2.26
N ASP A 177 -13.36 -17.50 -2.74
CA ASP A 177 -14.79 -17.82 -2.75
C ASP A 177 -15.16 -18.86 -3.81
N ILE A 178 -14.36 -19.02 -4.86
CA ILE A 178 -14.62 -19.98 -5.94
C ILE A 178 -14.04 -21.37 -5.64
N ILE A 179 -13.20 -21.51 -4.62
CA ILE A 179 -12.51 -22.76 -4.25
C ILE A 179 -13.26 -23.45 -3.14
N GLN A 180 -13.33 -24.77 -3.24
CA GLN A 180 -13.94 -25.60 -2.19
C GLN A 180 -13.12 -25.50 -0.89
N ARG A 181 -13.80 -25.31 0.24
CA ARG A 181 -13.19 -25.30 1.58
C ARG A 181 -13.57 -26.53 2.36
N SER A 182 -12.63 -27.05 3.15
CA SER A 182 -12.82 -28.18 4.06
C SER A 182 -12.03 -27.95 5.35
N GLN A 183 -12.22 -28.79 6.34
CA GLN A 183 -11.49 -28.71 7.61
C GLN A 183 -10.61 -29.94 7.79
N THR A 184 -9.49 -29.80 8.47
CA THR A 184 -8.59 -30.88 8.84
C THR A 184 -8.10 -30.75 10.27
N SER A 185 -7.90 -31.88 10.95
CA SER A 185 -7.19 -31.92 12.25
C SER A 185 -5.74 -32.38 12.11
N SER A 186 -5.36 -32.91 10.94
CA SER A 186 -4.02 -33.42 10.66
C SER A 186 -3.06 -32.33 10.25
N ASP A 187 -1.76 -32.51 10.44
CA ASP A 187 -0.71 -31.61 10.03
C ASP A 187 -0.28 -31.80 8.57
N THR A 188 -0.60 -32.98 8.04
CA THR A 188 -0.29 -33.34 6.65
C THR A 188 -1.50 -34.04 6.06
N ILE A 189 -1.85 -33.69 4.84
CA ILE A 189 -2.89 -34.36 4.05
C ILE A 189 -2.15 -35.20 3.03
N GLU A 190 -2.33 -36.50 3.16
CA GLU A 190 -1.79 -37.51 2.25
C GLU A 190 -2.91 -38.06 1.39
N TYR A 191 -2.68 -38.18 0.08
CA TYR A 191 -3.65 -38.73 -0.84
C TYR A 191 -2.97 -39.46 -2.00
N VAL A 192 -3.67 -40.48 -2.53
CA VAL A 192 -3.21 -41.20 -3.69
C VAL A 192 -3.83 -40.59 -4.94
N ARG A 193 -2.99 -40.27 -5.89
CA ARG A 193 -3.38 -39.74 -7.20
C ARG A 193 -3.11 -40.77 -8.27
N GLU A 194 -4.09 -40.98 -9.14
CA GLU A 194 -3.85 -41.70 -10.38
C GLU A 194 -3.12 -40.80 -11.37
N ASP A 195 -1.90 -41.19 -11.75
CA ASP A 195 -1.06 -40.41 -12.64
C ASP A 195 -1.32 -40.77 -14.09
N THR A 196 -1.43 -42.06 -14.41
CA THR A 196 -1.67 -42.51 -15.78
C THR A 196 -2.63 -43.70 -15.82
N PHE A 197 -3.49 -43.62 -16.81
CA PHE A 197 -4.31 -44.77 -17.23
C PHE A 197 -4.05 -45.05 -18.71
N THR A 198 -3.42 -46.17 -19.00
CA THR A 198 -3.22 -46.64 -20.36
C THR A 198 -4.36 -47.59 -20.72
N ASN A 199 -5.28 -47.11 -21.53
CA ASN A 199 -6.37 -47.93 -22.03
C ASN A 199 -5.97 -48.59 -23.36
N SER A 200 -5.71 -49.88 -23.33
CA SER A 200 -5.37 -50.71 -24.49
C SER A 200 -6.55 -51.55 -24.96
N ALA A 201 -7.78 -51.25 -24.52
CA ALA A 201 -8.96 -52.00 -24.93
C ALA A 201 -9.11 -51.99 -26.46
N ALA A 202 -9.18 -53.12 -27.08
CA ALA A 202 -9.32 -53.31 -28.50
C ALA A 202 -10.19 -54.54 -28.82
N PHE A 203 -10.75 -54.59 -30.02
CA PHE A 203 -11.41 -55.80 -30.53
C PHE A 203 -10.36 -56.89 -30.73
N VAL A 204 -10.60 -58.05 -30.20
CA VAL A 204 -9.69 -59.18 -30.29
C VAL A 204 -10.20 -60.17 -31.32
N ALA A 205 -9.37 -60.47 -32.31
CA ALA A 205 -9.69 -61.45 -33.31
C ALA A 205 -9.76 -62.87 -32.69
N GLU A 206 -10.56 -63.77 -33.28
CA GLU A 206 -10.57 -65.18 -32.88
C GLU A 206 -9.17 -65.82 -33.12
N ALA A 207 -8.71 -66.58 -32.15
CA ALA A 207 -7.44 -67.24 -32.21
C ALA A 207 -7.46 -68.31 -33.32
N THR A 208 -6.59 -68.20 -34.31
CA THR A 208 -6.44 -69.17 -35.43
C THR A 208 -5.49 -70.30 -35.11
N GLY A 209 -4.86 -70.30 -33.93
CA GLY A 209 -3.96 -71.33 -33.46
C GLY A 209 -3.33 -71.00 -32.11
N TYR A 210 -2.91 -72.01 -31.33
CA TYR A 210 -2.20 -71.86 -30.10
C TYR A 210 -0.73 -72.22 -30.28
N THR A 211 0.17 -71.27 -30.13
CA THR A 211 1.60 -71.52 -30.07
C THR A 211 2.14 -71.07 -28.74
N ALA A 212 2.56 -72.02 -27.88
CA ALA A 212 2.99 -71.76 -26.50
C ALA A 212 4.27 -70.90 -26.38
N SER A 213 4.98 -70.59 -27.49
CA SER A 213 6.29 -69.93 -27.47
C SER A 213 6.32 -68.48 -27.94
N THR A 214 5.19 -67.90 -28.33
CA THR A 214 5.18 -66.52 -28.88
C THR A 214 4.07 -65.70 -28.22
N LEU A 215 4.44 -64.74 -27.39
CA LEU A 215 3.59 -63.72 -26.81
C LEU A 215 3.05 -62.72 -27.90
N GLY A 216 2.65 -63.16 -29.05
CA GLY A 216 2.21 -62.34 -30.19
C GLY A 216 1.23 -63.05 -31.14
N GLY A 217 0.54 -64.13 -30.72
CA GLY A 217 -0.44 -64.79 -31.56
C GLY A 217 -1.75 -64.01 -31.71
N THR A 218 -2.53 -64.30 -32.78
CA THR A 218 -3.90 -63.79 -32.94
C THR A 218 -4.76 -64.25 -31.74
N GLY A 219 -5.64 -63.37 -31.22
CA GLY A 219 -6.50 -63.71 -30.05
C GLY A 219 -5.94 -63.26 -28.72
N LEU A 220 -4.76 -62.63 -28.65
CA LEU A 220 -4.22 -62.09 -27.39
C LEU A 220 -5.00 -60.82 -26.99
N LYS A 221 -5.49 -60.79 -25.77
CA LYS A 221 -6.12 -59.60 -25.20
C LYS A 221 -5.04 -58.58 -24.82
N PRO A 222 -5.19 -57.30 -25.21
CA PRO A 222 -4.25 -56.27 -24.81
C PRO A 222 -4.31 -56.00 -23.32
N GLU A 223 -3.14 -55.71 -22.74
CA GLU A 223 -2.97 -55.33 -21.35
C GLU A 223 -3.09 -53.83 -21.18
N SER A 224 -3.90 -53.37 -20.23
CA SER A 224 -4.00 -51.98 -19.80
C SER A 224 -3.21 -51.79 -18.51
N ALA A 225 -2.70 -50.56 -18.29
CA ALA A 225 -1.91 -50.26 -17.12
C ALA A 225 -2.45 -49.03 -16.35
N LEU A 226 -2.31 -49.09 -15.03
CA LEU A 226 -2.66 -48.01 -14.09
C LEU A 226 -1.41 -47.68 -13.27
N ALA A 227 -1.12 -46.40 -13.10
CA ALA A 227 -0.07 -45.94 -12.21
C ALA A 227 -0.59 -44.93 -11.20
N TYR A 228 -0.18 -45.09 -9.97
CA TYR A 228 -0.58 -44.23 -8.85
C TYR A 228 0.64 -43.67 -8.17
N SER A 229 0.53 -42.41 -7.66
CA SER A 229 1.53 -41.78 -6.80
C SER A 229 0.89 -41.26 -5.53
N THR A 230 1.65 -41.33 -4.44
CA THR A 230 1.25 -40.68 -3.18
C THR A 230 1.69 -39.21 -3.21
N GLN A 231 0.77 -38.33 -2.94
CA GLN A 231 0.98 -36.88 -2.86
C GLN A 231 0.74 -36.44 -1.41
N THR A 232 1.49 -35.43 -1.00
CA THR A 232 1.38 -34.87 0.35
C THR A 232 1.25 -33.35 0.30
N ALA A 233 0.33 -32.78 1.12
CA ALA A 233 0.21 -31.36 1.33
C ALA A 233 0.34 -31.07 2.82
N THR A 234 1.36 -30.32 3.21
CA THR A 234 1.61 -29.97 4.61
C THR A 234 0.84 -28.73 4.99
N VAL A 235 0.28 -28.70 6.20
CA VAL A 235 -0.35 -27.52 6.78
C VAL A 235 0.72 -26.48 7.10
N ARG A 236 0.53 -25.28 6.60
CA ARG A 236 1.42 -24.14 6.83
C ARG A 236 0.78 -23.08 7.71
N THR A 237 1.58 -22.42 8.52
CA THR A 237 1.13 -21.34 9.38
C THR A 237 1.46 -19.99 8.72
N MET A 238 0.46 -19.15 8.57
CA MET A 238 0.64 -17.75 8.17
C MET A 238 0.34 -16.88 9.37
N ALA A 239 1.23 -15.96 9.70
CA ALA A 239 1.07 -15.06 10.82
C ALA A 239 1.70 -13.71 10.54
N HIS A 240 1.14 -12.67 11.14
CA HIS A 240 1.77 -11.35 11.26
C HIS A 240 1.24 -10.63 12.51
N TRP A 241 1.94 -9.59 12.93
CA TRP A 241 1.64 -8.93 14.18
C TRP A 241 1.93 -7.42 14.13
N ILE A 242 1.28 -6.69 15.02
CA ILE A 242 1.48 -5.24 15.19
C ILE A 242 1.67 -4.96 16.68
N PRO A 243 2.74 -4.23 17.08
CA PRO A 243 2.90 -3.74 18.44
C PRO A 243 2.07 -2.47 18.64
N VAL A 244 1.37 -2.38 19.77
CA VAL A 244 0.53 -1.23 20.15
C VAL A 244 0.79 -0.88 21.61
N THR A 245 0.83 0.40 21.95
CA THR A 245 0.97 0.83 23.35
C THR A 245 -0.35 0.66 24.09
N ASN A 246 -0.28 0.26 25.38
CA ASN A 246 -1.44 0.12 26.24
C ASN A 246 -2.24 1.42 26.33
N ARG A 247 -1.53 2.56 26.35
CA ARG A 247 -2.16 3.88 26.37
C ARG A 247 -3.04 4.11 25.14
N MET A 248 -2.55 3.76 23.95
CA MET A 248 -3.32 3.91 22.72
C MET A 248 -4.59 3.04 22.70
N LEU A 249 -4.49 1.81 23.23
CA LEU A 249 -5.65 0.92 23.33
C LEU A 249 -6.70 1.39 24.33
N GLN A 250 -6.27 2.11 25.39
CA GLN A 250 -7.16 2.68 26.40
C GLN A 250 -7.81 3.97 25.91
N ASP A 251 -7.03 4.85 25.29
CA ASP A 251 -7.50 6.17 24.84
C ASP A 251 -8.36 6.07 23.57
N ALA A 252 -8.12 5.07 22.73
CA ALA A 252 -8.85 4.86 21.46
C ALA A 252 -9.26 3.39 21.27
N PRO A 253 -10.24 2.87 22.00
CA PRO A 253 -10.63 1.45 21.93
C PRO A 253 -11.13 1.02 20.54
N ALA A 254 -11.64 1.93 19.71
CA ALA A 254 -12.06 1.66 18.33
C ALA A 254 -10.88 1.19 17.44
N ILE A 255 -9.66 1.62 17.74
CA ILE A 255 -8.44 1.23 17.00
C ILE A 255 -8.19 -0.27 17.05
N ARG A 256 -8.54 -0.94 18.15
CA ARG A 256 -8.38 -2.39 18.27
C ARG A 256 -9.18 -3.12 17.20
N GLY A 257 -10.45 -2.76 17.02
CA GLY A 257 -11.29 -3.39 15.98
C GLY A 257 -10.75 -3.19 14.57
N VAL A 258 -10.18 -2.02 14.31
CA VAL A 258 -9.52 -1.72 13.03
C VAL A 258 -8.29 -2.59 12.82
N ILE A 259 -7.43 -2.71 13.82
CA ILE A 259 -6.22 -3.55 13.76
C ILE A 259 -6.61 -5.01 13.54
N ASP A 260 -7.56 -5.53 14.32
CA ASP A 260 -8.03 -6.91 14.19
C ASP A 260 -8.56 -7.20 12.78
N GLY A 261 -9.39 -6.31 12.25
CA GLY A 261 -9.91 -6.41 10.88
C GLY A 261 -8.82 -6.34 9.82
N ARG A 262 -7.84 -5.43 9.97
CA ARG A 262 -6.73 -5.29 9.02
C ARG A 262 -5.78 -6.48 9.05
N LEU A 263 -5.51 -7.03 10.22
CA LEU A 263 -4.68 -8.22 10.36
C LEU A 263 -5.35 -9.43 9.70
N LEU A 264 -6.62 -9.68 9.96
CA LEU A 264 -7.34 -10.78 9.34
C LEU A 264 -7.43 -10.64 7.82
N PHE A 265 -7.69 -9.43 7.33
CA PHE A 265 -7.69 -9.16 5.89
C PHE A 265 -6.31 -9.39 5.25
N GLY A 266 -5.24 -8.94 5.89
CA GLY A 266 -3.86 -9.15 5.41
C GLY A 266 -3.50 -10.63 5.29
N LEU A 267 -3.95 -11.49 6.23
CA LEU A 267 -3.81 -12.94 6.14
C LEU A 267 -4.55 -13.51 4.94
N GLN A 268 -5.80 -13.09 4.72
CA GLN A 268 -6.62 -13.57 3.60
C GLN A 268 -6.04 -13.14 2.25
N GLN A 269 -5.52 -11.90 2.16
CA GLN A 269 -4.86 -11.40 0.96
C GLN A 269 -3.59 -12.22 0.63
N LYS A 270 -2.78 -12.53 1.65
CA LYS A 270 -1.60 -13.37 1.47
C LYS A 270 -1.98 -14.80 1.09
N LEU A 271 -3.04 -15.34 1.71
CA LEU A 271 -3.58 -16.65 1.38
C LEU A 271 -4.03 -16.73 -0.08
N GLN A 272 -4.79 -15.74 -0.56
CA GLN A 272 -5.21 -15.68 -1.97
C GLN A 272 -4.00 -15.67 -2.91
N SER A 273 -3.00 -14.86 -2.63
CA SER A 273 -1.76 -14.83 -3.42
C SER A 273 -1.05 -16.20 -3.44
N GLN A 274 -1.00 -16.89 -2.30
CA GLN A 274 -0.39 -18.22 -2.20
C GLN A 274 -1.19 -19.31 -2.94
N ILE A 275 -2.51 -19.26 -2.90
CA ILE A 275 -3.39 -20.18 -3.63
C ILE A 275 -3.15 -20.07 -5.14
N VAL A 276 -3.00 -18.85 -5.66
CA VAL A 276 -2.81 -18.62 -7.10
C VAL A 276 -1.36 -18.93 -7.51
N SER A 277 -0.37 -18.33 -6.86
CA SER A 277 1.02 -18.27 -7.34
C SER A 277 2.06 -18.81 -6.35
N GLY A 278 1.66 -19.45 -5.24
CA GLY A 278 2.60 -20.03 -4.29
C GLY A 278 3.57 -21.00 -4.97
N ASP A 279 4.85 -20.91 -4.64
CA ASP A 279 5.93 -21.67 -5.29
C ASP A 279 6.21 -23.03 -4.65
N GLY A 280 5.58 -23.33 -3.49
CA GLY A 280 5.78 -24.58 -2.76
C GLY A 280 7.15 -24.72 -2.10
N THR A 281 7.99 -23.65 -2.10
CA THR A 281 9.32 -23.70 -1.49
C THR A 281 9.26 -23.28 -0.02
N GLY A 282 10.01 -23.96 0.85
CA GLY A 282 10.07 -23.67 2.28
C GLY A 282 8.70 -23.76 2.94
N GLU A 283 8.20 -22.64 3.48
CA GLU A 283 6.91 -22.56 4.15
C GLU A 283 5.77 -22.06 3.22
N ASN A 284 6.03 -21.87 1.92
CA ASN A 284 5.02 -21.46 0.96
C ASN A 284 4.11 -22.64 0.58
N LEU A 285 2.83 -22.33 0.29
CA LEU A 285 1.91 -23.29 -0.30
C LEU A 285 2.25 -23.53 -1.77
N THR A 286 1.94 -24.72 -2.30
CA THR A 286 2.00 -24.95 -3.74
C THR A 286 0.71 -24.42 -4.37
N GLY A 287 0.80 -23.27 -5.03
CA GLY A 287 -0.31 -22.63 -5.71
C GLY A 287 -0.70 -23.33 -7.02
N ILE A 288 -1.87 -22.99 -7.55
CA ILE A 288 -2.41 -23.62 -8.77
C ILE A 288 -1.43 -23.45 -9.94
N LEU A 289 -0.85 -22.27 -10.14
CA LEU A 289 0.07 -22.01 -11.26
C LEU A 289 1.36 -22.86 -11.22
N ASN A 290 1.74 -23.36 -10.05
CA ASN A 290 2.95 -24.14 -9.83
C ASN A 290 2.69 -25.63 -9.52
N SER A 291 1.45 -26.08 -9.66
CA SER A 291 1.05 -27.48 -9.41
C SER A 291 1.19 -28.41 -10.62
N GLY A 292 1.92 -28.00 -11.66
CA GLY A 292 2.12 -28.82 -12.87
C GLY A 292 0.95 -28.78 -13.84
N ILE A 293 0.21 -27.68 -13.90
CA ILE A 293 -0.92 -27.47 -14.80
C ILE A 293 -0.49 -27.30 -16.26
N GLY A 294 -1.41 -27.52 -17.19
CA GLY A 294 -1.17 -27.30 -18.60
C GLY A 294 -0.92 -25.83 -18.93
N VAL A 295 -0.10 -25.59 -19.97
CA VAL A 295 0.25 -24.23 -20.41
C VAL A 295 -0.17 -24.04 -21.86
N VAL A 296 -0.89 -22.94 -22.12
CA VAL A 296 -1.25 -22.48 -23.47
C VAL A 296 -0.59 -21.14 -23.71
N SER A 297 0.27 -21.06 -24.73
CA SER A 297 0.85 -19.79 -25.16
C SER A 297 -0.09 -19.13 -26.17
N LYS A 298 -0.32 -17.83 -26.00
CA LYS A 298 -1.11 -17.04 -26.95
C LYS A 298 -0.49 -17.04 -28.36
N GLY A 299 0.84 -16.92 -28.44
CA GLY A 299 1.51 -16.79 -29.73
C GLY A 299 0.97 -15.63 -30.57
N SER A 300 0.51 -15.92 -31.80
CA SER A 300 -0.11 -14.96 -32.73
C SER A 300 -1.64 -14.83 -32.58
N ASP A 301 -2.25 -15.61 -31.71
CA ASP A 301 -3.70 -15.60 -31.49
C ASP A 301 -4.17 -14.30 -30.83
N SER A 302 -5.46 -14.01 -30.91
CA SER A 302 -6.07 -12.99 -30.08
C SER A 302 -6.09 -13.46 -28.59
N VAL A 303 -6.13 -12.50 -27.66
CA VAL A 303 -6.24 -12.82 -26.22
C VAL A 303 -7.48 -13.69 -25.94
N ILE A 304 -8.58 -13.39 -26.63
CA ILE A 304 -9.87 -14.10 -26.46
C ILE A 304 -9.74 -15.54 -26.98
N ASP A 305 -9.10 -15.75 -28.11
CA ASP A 305 -8.89 -17.09 -28.68
C ASP A 305 -7.95 -17.93 -27.81
N ALA A 306 -6.88 -17.32 -27.30
CA ALA A 306 -5.95 -17.99 -26.37
C ALA A 306 -6.65 -18.48 -25.11
N LEU A 307 -7.53 -17.66 -24.52
CA LEU A 307 -8.34 -18.03 -23.36
C LEU A 307 -9.32 -19.16 -23.68
N TYR A 308 -9.91 -19.16 -24.89
CA TYR A 308 -10.77 -20.26 -25.32
C TYR A 308 -9.98 -21.56 -25.52
N LYS A 309 -8.77 -21.49 -26.07
CA LYS A 309 -7.86 -22.65 -26.16
C LYS A 309 -7.52 -23.19 -24.76
N GLY A 310 -7.30 -22.31 -23.77
CA GLY A 310 -7.12 -22.70 -22.38
C GLY A 310 -8.33 -23.48 -21.83
N ARG A 311 -9.55 -22.96 -22.05
CA ARG A 311 -10.78 -23.68 -21.71
C ARG A 311 -10.87 -25.04 -22.41
N THR A 312 -10.54 -25.10 -23.69
CA THR A 312 -10.56 -26.35 -24.46
C THR A 312 -9.58 -27.37 -23.89
N MET A 313 -8.39 -26.92 -23.46
CA MET A 313 -7.40 -27.76 -22.80
C MET A 313 -7.95 -28.39 -21.53
N VAL A 314 -8.63 -27.62 -20.67
CA VAL A 314 -9.29 -28.13 -19.46
C VAL A 314 -10.29 -29.24 -19.80
N THR A 315 -11.09 -29.05 -20.84
CA THR A 315 -12.11 -30.03 -21.24
C THR A 315 -11.49 -31.27 -21.92
N TRP A 316 -10.48 -31.07 -22.78
CA TRP A 316 -9.88 -32.15 -23.56
C TRP A 316 -8.89 -33.00 -22.74
N THR A 317 -8.02 -32.34 -21.97
CA THR A 317 -6.97 -33.04 -21.21
C THR A 317 -7.45 -33.43 -19.82
N GLY A 318 -8.16 -32.53 -19.14
CA GLY A 318 -8.62 -32.73 -17.77
C GLY A 318 -10.01 -33.39 -17.65
N PHE A 319 -10.76 -33.48 -18.77
CA PHE A 319 -12.16 -33.90 -18.80
C PHE A 319 -13.04 -33.12 -17.79
N GLY A 320 -12.59 -31.91 -17.43
CA GLY A 320 -13.26 -31.01 -16.49
C GLY A 320 -14.10 -29.96 -17.21
N ARG A 321 -14.92 -29.27 -16.42
CA ARG A 321 -15.69 -28.11 -16.87
C ARG A 321 -15.14 -26.84 -16.23
N ALA A 322 -14.59 -25.94 -17.02
CA ALA A 322 -14.12 -24.67 -16.50
C ALA A 322 -15.24 -23.90 -15.79
N THR A 323 -15.01 -23.53 -14.53
CA THR A 323 -15.97 -22.81 -13.67
C THR A 323 -15.69 -21.32 -13.58
N ALA A 324 -14.43 -20.89 -13.78
CA ALA A 324 -14.04 -19.48 -13.80
C ALA A 324 -12.77 -19.25 -14.63
N PHE A 325 -12.60 -17.99 -15.06
CA PHE A 325 -11.33 -17.43 -15.50
C PHE A 325 -10.81 -16.50 -14.40
N ILE A 326 -9.52 -16.60 -14.05
CA ILE A 326 -8.86 -15.63 -13.18
C ILE A 326 -7.90 -14.83 -14.04
N LEU A 327 -8.07 -13.51 -14.05
CA LEU A 327 -7.30 -12.57 -14.88
C LEU A 327 -6.83 -11.37 -14.06
N ASN A 328 -5.72 -10.79 -14.46
CA ASN A 328 -5.34 -9.47 -13.95
C ASN A 328 -6.33 -8.41 -14.47
N PRO A 329 -6.73 -7.41 -13.66
CA PRO A 329 -7.63 -6.34 -14.09
C PRO A 329 -7.19 -5.62 -15.37
N THR A 330 -5.87 -5.45 -15.59
CA THR A 330 -5.33 -4.82 -16.81
C THR A 330 -5.52 -5.69 -18.06
N ASP A 331 -5.38 -7.02 -17.90
CA ASP A 331 -5.62 -7.96 -19.02
C ASP A 331 -7.11 -8.02 -19.34
N TRP A 332 -7.96 -8.02 -18.31
CA TRP A 332 -9.41 -7.93 -18.49
C TRP A 332 -9.82 -6.62 -19.17
N GLN A 333 -9.21 -5.49 -18.79
CA GLN A 333 -9.42 -4.22 -19.47
C GLN A 333 -9.09 -4.32 -20.96
N THR A 334 -7.97 -4.92 -21.32
CA THR A 334 -7.57 -5.12 -22.73
C THR A 334 -8.63 -5.90 -23.50
N ILE A 335 -9.19 -6.96 -22.90
CA ILE A 335 -10.26 -7.77 -23.49
C ILE A 335 -11.53 -6.92 -23.66
N ARG A 336 -11.94 -6.19 -22.64
CA ARG A 336 -13.16 -5.36 -22.66
C ARG A 336 -13.10 -4.22 -23.67
N LEU A 337 -11.90 -3.67 -23.89
CA LEU A 337 -11.66 -2.59 -24.85
C LEU A 337 -11.41 -3.11 -26.28
N ALA A 338 -11.36 -4.43 -26.48
CA ALA A 338 -11.20 -5.02 -27.80
C ALA A 338 -12.35 -4.60 -28.73
N ARG A 339 -11.97 -4.14 -29.90
CA ARG A 339 -12.91 -3.67 -30.93
C ARG A 339 -12.86 -4.57 -32.16
N GLU A 340 -13.95 -4.61 -32.88
CA GLU A 340 -14.00 -5.22 -34.18
C GLU A 340 -13.04 -4.49 -35.14
N THR A 341 -12.27 -5.24 -35.93
CA THR A 341 -11.28 -4.64 -36.85
C THR A 341 -12.03 -3.81 -37.88
N ALA A 342 -11.71 -2.52 -37.95
CA ALA A 342 -12.30 -1.64 -38.95
C ALA A 342 -12.03 -2.16 -40.38
N ILE A 343 -13.07 -2.41 -41.13
CA ILE A 343 -12.97 -2.59 -42.58
C ILE A 343 -12.56 -1.24 -43.18
N THR A 344 -11.58 -1.23 -44.07
CA THR A 344 -10.99 0.00 -44.65
C THR A 344 -12.08 0.95 -45.12
N GLY A 345 -12.17 2.15 -44.52
CA GLY A 345 -13.11 3.21 -44.88
C GLY A 345 -14.39 3.31 -44.03
N VAL A 346 -14.56 2.47 -43.01
CA VAL A 346 -15.67 2.56 -42.05
C VAL A 346 -15.11 2.91 -40.67
N ASN A 347 -15.88 3.66 -39.85
CA ASN A 347 -15.52 4.02 -38.47
C ASN A 347 -14.98 2.83 -37.67
N PRO A 348 -14.06 3.06 -36.70
CA PRO A 348 -13.56 1.99 -35.83
C PRO A 348 -14.74 1.18 -35.29
N GLY A 349 -14.75 -0.14 -35.52
CA GLY A 349 -15.83 -1.05 -35.19
C GLY A 349 -16.27 -0.95 -33.76
N GLY A 350 -17.47 -1.42 -33.46
CA GLY A 350 -18.02 -1.45 -32.12
C GLY A 350 -17.14 -2.29 -31.15
N TYR A 351 -17.36 -2.12 -29.83
CA TYR A 351 -16.73 -3.01 -28.88
C TYR A 351 -17.26 -4.44 -29.07
N LEU A 352 -16.37 -5.43 -28.99
CA LEU A 352 -16.75 -6.85 -29.13
C LEU A 352 -17.72 -7.32 -28.02
N PHE A 353 -17.61 -6.75 -26.82
CA PHE A 353 -18.45 -7.07 -25.67
C PHE A 353 -19.66 -6.16 -25.51
N GLY A 354 -20.08 -5.50 -26.55
CA GLY A 354 -21.26 -4.63 -26.59
C GLY A 354 -20.97 -3.20 -26.13
N PRO A 355 -21.98 -2.32 -26.20
CA PRO A 355 -21.81 -0.90 -25.92
C PRO A 355 -21.47 -0.70 -24.40
N PRO A 356 -20.76 0.40 -24.05
CA PRO A 356 -20.42 0.72 -22.67
C PRO A 356 -21.62 0.87 -21.73
N SER A 357 -22.83 1.11 -22.27
CA SER A 357 -24.08 1.21 -21.53
C SER A 357 -24.67 -0.16 -21.10
N GLY A 358 -24.16 -1.26 -21.65
CA GLY A 358 -24.60 -2.61 -21.31
C GLY A 358 -23.80 -3.13 -20.10
N VAL A 359 -24.38 -3.07 -18.90
CA VAL A 359 -23.76 -3.63 -17.69
C VAL A 359 -24.19 -5.09 -17.58
N GLY A 360 -23.35 -6.00 -18.06
CA GLY A 360 -23.47 -7.45 -17.81
C GLY A 360 -22.42 -7.90 -16.79
N ALA A 361 -22.71 -9.00 -16.08
CA ALA A 361 -21.69 -9.65 -15.25
C ALA A 361 -20.43 -9.95 -16.09
N PRO A 362 -19.22 -9.86 -15.51
CA PRO A 362 -17.99 -10.15 -16.23
C PRO A 362 -17.92 -11.63 -16.59
N THR A 363 -18.33 -11.97 -17.80
CA THR A 363 -18.33 -13.33 -18.32
C THR A 363 -17.59 -13.39 -19.65
N LEU A 364 -16.88 -14.50 -19.86
CA LEU A 364 -16.22 -14.82 -21.13
C LEU A 364 -16.67 -16.23 -21.55
N TRP A 365 -17.29 -16.36 -22.72
CA TRP A 365 -17.86 -17.62 -23.20
C TRP A 365 -18.86 -18.28 -22.21
N GLY A 366 -19.62 -17.44 -21.47
CA GLY A 366 -20.58 -17.89 -20.46
C GLY A 366 -19.97 -18.38 -19.14
N ILE A 367 -18.67 -18.20 -18.97
CA ILE A 367 -17.94 -18.51 -17.73
C ILE A 367 -17.59 -17.20 -17.03
N PRO A 368 -17.80 -17.09 -15.70
CA PRO A 368 -17.48 -15.89 -14.96
C PRO A 368 -15.96 -15.58 -15.00
N VAL A 369 -15.64 -14.30 -15.09
CA VAL A 369 -14.27 -13.78 -14.97
C VAL A 369 -14.10 -13.21 -13.58
N VAL A 370 -13.10 -13.69 -12.87
CA VAL A 370 -12.67 -13.20 -11.57
C VAL A 370 -11.44 -12.36 -11.76
N GLU A 371 -11.53 -11.09 -11.39
CA GLU A 371 -10.40 -10.18 -11.43
C GLU A 371 -9.59 -10.30 -10.15
N ASP A 372 -8.29 -10.62 -10.29
CA ASP A 372 -7.35 -10.71 -9.18
C ASP A 372 -6.13 -9.82 -9.43
N PRO A 373 -5.96 -8.73 -8.65
CA PRO A 373 -4.78 -7.88 -8.75
C PRO A 373 -3.45 -8.60 -8.45
N ASN A 374 -3.48 -9.74 -7.73
CA ASN A 374 -2.29 -10.53 -7.42
C ASN A 374 -1.86 -11.43 -8.58
N MET A 375 -2.71 -11.57 -9.61
CA MET A 375 -2.36 -12.32 -10.81
C MET A 375 -1.32 -11.55 -11.63
N THR A 376 -0.28 -12.24 -12.10
CA THR A 376 0.73 -11.62 -12.95
C THR A 376 0.10 -11.20 -14.28
N GLN A 377 0.29 -9.94 -14.66
CA GLN A 377 -0.15 -9.41 -15.96
C GLN A 377 0.40 -10.27 -17.11
N GLY A 378 -0.39 -10.45 -18.14
CA GLY A 378 -0.06 -11.30 -19.28
C GLY A 378 -0.23 -12.79 -19.00
N THR A 379 -0.79 -13.16 -17.86
CA THR A 379 -1.08 -14.55 -17.48
C THR A 379 -2.55 -14.69 -17.08
N GLY A 380 -3.23 -15.67 -17.65
CA GLY A 380 -4.59 -16.05 -17.27
C GLY A 380 -4.62 -17.48 -16.73
N LEU A 381 -5.52 -17.74 -15.79
CA LEU A 381 -5.79 -19.06 -15.28
C LEU A 381 -7.25 -19.43 -15.54
N VAL A 382 -7.46 -20.60 -16.09
CA VAL A 382 -8.80 -21.17 -16.35
C VAL A 382 -8.85 -22.58 -15.79
N GLY A 383 -9.96 -22.95 -15.19
CA GLY A 383 -10.09 -24.31 -14.67
C GLY A 383 -11.38 -24.58 -13.90
N ASP A 384 -11.48 -25.80 -13.40
CA ASP A 384 -12.52 -26.24 -12.48
C ASP A 384 -12.04 -26.06 -11.04
N PHE A 385 -12.39 -24.93 -10.44
CA PHE A 385 -11.96 -24.57 -9.10
C PHE A 385 -12.69 -25.35 -8.00
N GLN A 386 -13.87 -25.90 -8.31
CA GLN A 386 -14.65 -26.63 -7.32
C GLN A 386 -14.20 -28.09 -7.17
N GLN A 387 -13.83 -28.75 -8.27
CA GLN A 387 -13.42 -30.16 -8.26
C GLN A 387 -11.90 -30.33 -8.31
N GLY A 388 -11.17 -29.32 -8.80
CA GLY A 388 -9.74 -29.42 -9.03
C GLY A 388 -8.88 -29.12 -7.81
N ALA A 389 -9.36 -28.30 -6.88
CA ALA A 389 -8.57 -27.88 -5.72
C ALA A 389 -9.45 -27.70 -4.47
N THR A 390 -8.84 -27.90 -3.29
CA THR A 390 -9.50 -27.71 -2.00
C THR A 390 -8.56 -27.02 -1.03
N LEU A 391 -9.09 -26.00 -0.35
CA LEU A 391 -8.43 -25.33 0.77
C LEU A 391 -8.87 -26.00 2.07
N TYR A 392 -7.92 -26.47 2.84
CA TYR A 392 -8.15 -27.07 4.15
C TYR A 392 -7.78 -26.10 5.25
N ASP A 393 -8.76 -25.77 6.07
CA ASP A 393 -8.55 -24.95 7.28
C ASP A 393 -8.28 -25.91 8.45
N ARG A 394 -7.09 -25.82 9.06
CA ARG A 394 -6.79 -26.50 10.32
C ARG A 394 -7.11 -25.57 11.50
N GLU A 395 -6.71 -24.32 11.40
CA GLU A 395 -7.05 -23.28 12.35
C GLU A 395 -7.49 -22.04 11.58
N GLN A 396 -8.71 -21.61 11.83
CA GLN A 396 -9.23 -20.38 11.21
C GLN A 396 -8.46 -19.16 11.74
N GLY A 397 -8.48 -18.07 10.97
CA GLY A 397 -7.83 -16.84 11.37
C GLY A 397 -8.23 -16.40 12.77
N ALA A 398 -7.28 -16.41 13.69
CA ALA A 398 -7.46 -16.03 15.09
C ALA A 398 -6.57 -14.85 15.44
N VAL A 399 -7.11 -13.90 16.23
CA VAL A 399 -6.34 -12.77 16.74
C VAL A 399 -6.03 -13.02 18.20
N ARG A 400 -4.76 -12.94 18.56
CA ARG A 400 -4.25 -13.12 19.92
C ARG A 400 -3.51 -11.89 20.39
N VAL A 401 -3.59 -11.57 21.67
CA VAL A 401 -2.89 -10.45 22.29
C VAL A 401 -1.92 -10.99 23.32
N GLY A 402 -0.70 -10.49 23.29
CA GLY A 402 0.35 -10.90 24.21
C GLY A 402 1.45 -9.85 24.32
N THR A 403 2.45 -10.16 25.12
CA THR A 403 3.66 -9.34 25.29
C THR A 403 4.89 -10.16 24.94
N VAL A 404 5.87 -9.53 24.29
CA VAL A 404 7.10 -10.17 23.83
C VAL A 404 8.30 -9.40 24.40
N ASN A 405 9.34 -10.11 24.85
CA ASN A 405 10.57 -9.52 25.39
C ASN A 405 10.31 -8.47 26.48
N ASP A 406 10.81 -7.25 26.31
CA ASP A 406 10.72 -6.13 27.23
C ASP A 406 9.43 -5.28 27.09
N GLN A 407 8.48 -5.72 26.26
CA GLN A 407 7.22 -4.99 26.01
C GLN A 407 6.39 -4.80 27.29
N PHE A 408 6.44 -5.77 28.21
CA PHE A 408 5.72 -5.68 29.48
C PHE A 408 6.15 -4.45 30.29
N ILE A 409 7.46 -4.20 30.40
CA ILE A 409 8.01 -3.05 31.13
C ILE A 409 7.88 -1.73 30.35
N ARG A 410 7.60 -1.79 29.04
CA ARG A 410 7.41 -0.62 28.19
C ARG A 410 5.93 -0.28 27.95
N ASN A 411 5.01 -1.00 28.58
CA ASN A 411 3.57 -0.84 28.36
C ASN A 411 3.14 -1.01 26.89
N ILE A 412 3.73 -2.00 26.21
CA ILE A 412 3.41 -2.36 24.82
C ILE A 412 2.74 -3.73 24.81
N GLN A 413 1.73 -3.90 23.99
CA GLN A 413 1.11 -5.19 23.69
C GLN A 413 1.31 -5.50 22.20
N THR A 414 1.48 -6.77 21.88
CA THR A 414 1.52 -7.27 20.51
C THR A 414 0.20 -7.93 20.20
N ILE A 415 -0.44 -7.48 19.12
CA ILE A 415 -1.63 -8.10 18.54
C ILE A 415 -1.13 -8.97 17.39
N LEU A 416 -1.30 -10.28 17.50
CA LEU A 416 -0.90 -11.29 16.54
C LEU A 416 -2.14 -11.86 15.85
N ALA A 417 -2.14 -11.94 14.54
CA ALA A 417 -3.09 -12.73 13.81
C ALA A 417 -2.40 -13.91 13.14
N GLU A 418 -2.97 -15.08 13.24
CA GLU A 418 -2.45 -16.30 12.63
C GLU A 418 -3.56 -17.17 12.09
N LEU A 419 -3.24 -17.96 11.06
CA LEU A 419 -4.10 -19.01 10.51
C LEU A 419 -3.23 -20.21 10.10
N ARG A 420 -3.81 -21.40 10.09
CA ARG A 420 -3.14 -22.62 9.67
C ARG A 420 -3.95 -23.30 8.59
N VAL A 421 -3.36 -23.44 7.40
CA VAL A 421 -4.03 -23.96 6.21
C VAL A 421 -3.15 -24.91 5.43
N ALA A 422 -3.79 -25.81 4.68
CA ALA A 422 -3.16 -26.55 3.60
C ALA A 422 -3.96 -26.36 2.31
N PHE A 423 -3.27 -26.31 1.19
CA PHE A 423 -3.89 -26.23 -0.11
C PHE A 423 -3.55 -27.45 -0.94
N VAL A 424 -4.57 -28.11 -1.50
CA VAL A 424 -4.43 -29.35 -2.27
C VAL A 424 -4.97 -29.11 -3.66
N VAL A 425 -4.17 -29.41 -4.67
CA VAL A 425 -4.60 -29.48 -6.06
C VAL A 425 -4.72 -30.96 -6.44
N TRP A 426 -5.95 -31.46 -6.41
CA TRP A 426 -6.24 -32.87 -6.68
C TRP A 426 -5.92 -33.27 -8.11
N ARG A 427 -6.32 -32.44 -9.05
CA ARG A 427 -6.28 -32.71 -10.47
C ARG A 427 -5.67 -31.53 -11.22
N PRO A 428 -4.35 -31.46 -11.36
CA PRO A 428 -3.73 -30.36 -12.11
C PRO A 428 -4.21 -30.24 -13.56
N ALA A 429 -4.58 -31.36 -14.20
CA ALA A 429 -5.06 -31.38 -15.58
C ALA A 429 -6.37 -30.61 -15.81
N VAL A 430 -7.19 -30.34 -14.78
CA VAL A 430 -8.40 -29.54 -14.91
C VAL A 430 -8.14 -28.02 -14.83
N PHE A 431 -6.89 -27.64 -14.80
CA PHE A 431 -6.45 -26.24 -14.84
C PHE A 431 -5.54 -26.00 -16.06
N ALA A 432 -5.63 -24.82 -16.64
CA ALA A 432 -4.74 -24.39 -17.68
C ALA A 432 -4.28 -22.94 -17.46
N ARG A 433 -2.99 -22.72 -17.60
CA ARG A 433 -2.37 -21.38 -17.60
C ARG A 433 -2.25 -20.88 -19.02
N VAL A 434 -2.76 -19.69 -19.29
CA VAL A 434 -2.61 -19.00 -20.58
C VAL A 434 -1.56 -17.91 -20.40
N THR A 435 -0.57 -17.84 -21.28
CA THR A 435 0.55 -16.91 -21.19
C THR A 435 0.64 -16.00 -22.40
N GLY A 436 1.11 -14.76 -22.20
CA GLY A 436 1.29 -13.77 -23.26
C GLY A 436 0.03 -13.00 -23.62
N LEU A 437 -0.91 -12.88 -22.68
CA LEU A 437 -2.17 -12.15 -22.84
C LEU A 437 -1.97 -10.66 -23.10
#